data_3eb1bce4b89e5bcc1f729d612b9e1837
#
_entry.id   3eb1bce4b89e5bcc1f729d612b9e1837
#
_cell.length_a   1.000
_cell.length_b   1.000
_cell.length_c   1.000
_cell.angle_alpha   90.00
_cell.angle_beta   90.00
_cell.angle_gamma   90.00
#
_symmetry.space_group_name_H-M   'P 1'
#
loop_
_entity.id
_entity.type
_entity.pdbx_description
1 polymer ?
#
loop_
_entity_poly.entity_id
_entity_poly.type
_entity_poly.pdbx_seq_one_letter_code
_entity_poly.pdbx_strand_id
1 'polypeptide(L)'
;MASVFSRMSAMSLLLGLVACGAPIVNNTDPIQSKGVKVVTTFLPITLFTEAVAGDCADVTALIPPNLGPHDFQATPSDLTDLSGANVLVKNGLGMEEFLDDLISSADNKDLVVIDSSTGVKTIKAAGGGHHDDHHDDHHADEHHDHGHGHSHGEYDPHIWLDPVRAAQQVENIRDGLVKADPSCADGYKNNADQFTAKLNELNTEFTAKLKPYNGKTFVAFHDFATYFANRYGLKAEFLVDLPEMNPSPADLQRVAAQVKNSGLKALLTEPQEGNRSFNALAKDLGVNIVEFNPLETGSAESAKVPGTYFEVMRSNVNNLVKAIGD
;
A
#
# COMPACT_ATOMS: atom_id res chain seq x y z
N MET A 1 58.66 -58.63 -39.22
CA MET A 1 59.99 -58.07 -39.33
C MET A 1 60.22 -57.11 -38.15
N ALA A 2 61.30 -57.41 -37.46
CA ALA A 2 61.76 -56.84 -36.20
C ALA A 2 62.18 -55.34 -36.27
N SER A 3 62.15 -54.63 -35.15
CA SER A 3 63.29 -53.93 -34.53
C SER A 3 62.69 -52.98 -33.45
N VAL A 4 62.79 -53.17 -32.18
CA VAL A 4 63.81 -53.01 -31.15
C VAL A 4 64.65 -51.72 -31.25
N PHE A 5 64.58 -50.87 -30.27
CA PHE A 5 65.61 -50.11 -29.52
C PHE A 5 64.95 -49.04 -28.70
N SER A 6 64.92 -49.02 -27.43
CA SER A 6 65.97 -48.92 -26.37
C SER A 6 66.14 -47.49 -25.83
N ARG A 7 65.72 -47.32 -24.57
CA ARG A 7 66.31 -46.56 -23.44
C ARG A 7 66.77 -45.08 -23.68
N MET A 8 66.25 -44.13 -22.86
CA MET A 8 67.15 -43.50 -21.85
C MET A 8 66.32 -42.68 -20.83
N SER A 9 66.58 -42.99 -19.58
CA SER A 9 66.16 -42.29 -18.39
C SER A 9 66.82 -40.91 -18.33
N ALA A 10 66.02 -39.87 -18.04
CA ALA A 10 66.53 -38.65 -17.48
C ALA A 10 65.68 -38.28 -16.27
N MET A 11 66.27 -38.36 -15.12
CA MET A 11 65.73 -38.04 -13.79
C MET A 11 66.01 -36.60 -13.56
N SER A 12 64.92 -35.74 -13.69
CA SER A 12 64.97 -34.33 -13.32
C SER A 12 64.31 -34.12 -11.98
N LEU A 13 65.12 -33.74 -11.03
CA LEU A 13 64.76 -33.34 -9.69
C LEU A 13 64.06 -31.95 -9.74
N LEU A 14 62.75 -31.88 -9.53
CA LEU A 14 62.01 -30.61 -9.38
C LEU A 14 61.77 -30.38 -7.88
N LEU A 15 62.43 -29.35 -7.33
CA LEU A 15 62.14 -28.80 -6.02
C LEU A 15 60.75 -28.22 -6.05
N GLY A 16 59.82 -28.76 -5.27
CA GLY A 16 58.50 -28.20 -5.02
C GLY A 16 58.62 -27.05 -4.02
N LEU A 17 58.31 -25.84 -4.47
CA LEU A 17 57.93 -24.71 -3.59
C LEU A 17 56.53 -24.96 -3.09
N VAL A 18 56.38 -25.32 -1.81
CA VAL A 18 55.09 -25.34 -1.11
C VAL A 18 54.74 -23.88 -0.79
N ALA A 19 53.92 -23.26 -1.61
CA ALA A 19 53.23 -22.03 -1.26
C ALA A 19 52.08 -22.36 -0.31
N CYS A 20 52.23 -22.05 0.99
CA CYS A 20 51.12 -22.03 1.94
C CYS A 20 50.17 -20.92 1.55
N GLY A 21 49.20 -21.19 0.66
CA GLY A 21 48.00 -20.41 0.48
C GLY A 21 47.05 -20.71 1.64
N ALA A 22 46.93 -19.77 2.60
CA ALA A 22 45.85 -19.83 3.58
C ALA A 22 44.52 -19.77 2.83
N PRO A 23 43.54 -20.65 3.13
CA PRO A 23 42.22 -20.50 2.56
C PRO A 23 41.63 -19.18 3.09
N ILE A 24 41.26 -18.25 2.17
CA ILE A 24 40.38 -17.17 2.48
C ILE A 24 39.03 -17.84 2.76
N VAL A 25 38.74 -18.06 4.02
CA VAL A 25 37.40 -18.43 4.48
C VAL A 25 36.57 -17.14 4.36
N ASN A 26 35.91 -17.00 3.22
CA ASN A 26 34.73 -16.09 3.16
C ASN A 26 33.68 -16.75 4.07
N ASN A 27 33.71 -16.42 5.34
CA ASN A 27 32.57 -16.62 6.22
C ASN A 27 31.50 -15.59 5.79
N THR A 28 30.79 -15.92 4.74
CA THR A 28 29.41 -15.50 4.60
C THR A 28 28.58 -16.50 5.39
N ASP A 29 28.72 -16.47 6.70
CA ASP A 29 27.61 -16.97 7.54
C ASP A 29 26.37 -16.21 7.10
N PRO A 30 25.27 -16.89 6.74
CA PRO A 30 24.01 -16.19 6.57
C PRO A 30 23.80 -15.48 7.90
N ILE A 31 23.63 -14.16 7.84
CA ILE A 31 23.23 -13.36 8.98
C ILE A 31 21.87 -13.96 9.38
N GLN A 32 21.90 -14.88 10.32
CA GLN A 32 20.72 -15.38 10.99
C GLN A 32 20.35 -14.27 11.98
N SER A 33 19.85 -13.16 11.42
CA SER A 33 19.21 -12.14 12.21
C SER A 33 18.04 -12.87 12.87
N LYS A 34 18.01 -12.87 14.18
CA LYS A 34 16.75 -13.00 14.90
C LYS A 34 15.99 -11.73 14.54
N GLY A 35 15.34 -11.77 13.36
CA GLY A 35 14.73 -10.63 12.75
C GLY A 35 13.72 -10.00 13.70
N VAL A 36 13.75 -8.69 13.75
CA VAL A 36 12.69 -7.92 14.35
C VAL A 36 11.36 -8.36 13.74
N LYS A 37 10.38 -8.70 14.56
CA LYS A 37 9.04 -9.05 14.11
C LYS A 37 8.26 -7.78 13.88
N VAL A 38 7.87 -7.55 12.64
CA VAL A 38 7.09 -6.38 12.22
C VAL A 38 5.70 -6.83 11.81
N VAL A 39 4.69 -6.29 12.45
CA VAL A 39 3.29 -6.45 12.04
C VAL A 39 2.89 -5.20 11.25
N THR A 40 2.20 -5.39 10.14
CA THR A 40 1.68 -4.31 9.29
C THR A 40 0.16 -4.41 9.23
N THR A 41 -0.53 -3.32 8.92
CA THR A 41 -2.00 -3.33 8.90
C THR A 41 -2.55 -3.99 7.64
N PHE A 42 -2.44 -3.38 6.47
CA PHE A 42 -3.04 -3.87 5.23
C PHE A 42 -2.09 -3.75 4.03
N LEU A 43 -2.53 -4.19 2.87
CA LEU A 43 -1.68 -4.50 1.72
C LEU A 43 -0.67 -3.41 1.33
N PRO A 44 -0.99 -2.12 1.12
CA PRO A 44 0.02 -1.12 0.74
C PRO A 44 1.10 -0.96 1.80
N ILE A 45 0.71 -0.95 3.09
CA ILE A 45 1.64 -0.80 4.21
C ILE A 45 2.54 -2.03 4.32
N THR A 46 1.99 -3.22 4.06
CA THR A 46 2.77 -4.46 3.98
C THR A 46 3.80 -4.36 2.85
N LEU A 47 3.40 -3.96 1.64
CA LEU A 47 4.31 -3.85 0.49
C LEU A 47 5.45 -2.85 0.72
N PHE A 48 5.14 -1.70 1.34
CA PHE A 48 6.15 -0.70 1.67
C PHE A 48 7.10 -1.17 2.77
N THR A 49 6.54 -1.83 3.79
CA THR A 49 7.34 -2.37 4.90
C THR A 49 8.24 -3.51 4.43
N GLU A 50 7.73 -4.44 3.63
CA GLU A 50 8.53 -5.51 2.99
C GLU A 50 9.63 -4.93 2.11
N ALA A 51 9.34 -3.86 1.36
CA ALA A 51 10.34 -3.18 0.54
C ALA A 51 11.48 -2.60 1.37
N VAL A 52 11.19 -2.02 2.54
CA VAL A 52 12.19 -1.43 3.43
C VAL A 52 12.90 -2.48 4.26
N ALA A 53 12.16 -3.46 4.79
CA ALA A 53 12.67 -4.51 5.65
C ALA A 53 13.68 -5.41 4.91
N GLY A 54 13.37 -5.84 3.70
CA GLY A 54 14.18 -6.83 2.99
C GLY A 54 14.44 -8.06 3.86
N ASP A 55 15.69 -8.46 3.98
CA ASP A 55 16.11 -9.60 4.81
C ASP A 55 16.36 -9.24 6.29
N CYS A 56 16.13 -7.97 6.68
CA CYS A 56 16.45 -7.48 8.02
C CYS A 56 15.35 -7.76 9.06
N ALA A 57 14.10 -7.90 8.65
CA ALA A 57 12.98 -8.11 9.54
C ALA A 57 11.98 -9.11 8.98
N ASP A 58 11.21 -9.73 9.86
CA ASP A 58 10.13 -10.65 9.51
C ASP A 58 8.81 -9.86 9.52
N VAL A 59 8.21 -9.68 8.35
CA VAL A 59 7.02 -8.87 8.16
C VAL A 59 5.78 -9.74 8.02
N THR A 60 4.77 -9.47 8.82
CA THR A 60 3.48 -10.17 8.81
C THR A 60 2.34 -9.16 8.71
N ALA A 61 1.39 -9.38 7.80
CA ALA A 61 0.19 -8.56 7.71
C ALA A 61 -0.85 -8.98 8.76
N LEU A 62 -1.42 -8.00 9.47
CA LEU A 62 -2.53 -8.20 10.41
C LEU A 62 -3.82 -8.50 9.64
N ILE A 63 -4.10 -7.69 8.64
CA ILE A 63 -5.26 -7.87 7.77
C ILE A 63 -4.86 -8.80 6.62
N PRO A 64 -5.55 -9.95 6.43
CA PRO A 64 -5.28 -10.83 5.31
C PRO A 64 -5.36 -10.07 3.97
N PRO A 65 -4.47 -10.32 3.01
CA PRO A 65 -4.41 -9.53 1.77
C PRO A 65 -5.70 -9.50 0.94
N ASN A 66 -6.56 -10.49 1.09
CA ASN A 66 -7.85 -10.58 0.41
C ASN A 66 -9.01 -9.86 1.11
N LEU A 67 -8.72 -9.17 2.22
CA LEU A 67 -9.70 -8.42 3.00
C LEU A 67 -9.29 -6.94 3.03
N GLY A 68 -10.26 -6.04 2.80
CA GLY A 68 -10.03 -4.60 2.89
C GLY A 68 -9.97 -4.11 4.34
N PRO A 69 -9.31 -2.97 4.61
CA PRO A 69 -9.20 -2.42 5.96
C PRO A 69 -10.55 -1.98 6.54
N HIS A 70 -11.52 -1.65 5.69
CA HIS A 70 -12.87 -1.21 6.09
C HIS A 70 -13.74 -2.37 6.62
N ASP A 71 -13.50 -3.60 6.14
CA ASP A 71 -14.27 -4.80 6.52
C ASP A 71 -13.60 -5.60 7.64
N PHE A 72 -12.40 -5.21 8.08
CA PHE A 72 -11.63 -6.00 9.02
C PHE A 72 -12.20 -5.94 10.45
N GLN A 73 -12.34 -7.12 11.04
CA GLN A 73 -12.70 -7.30 12.45
C GLN A 73 -11.60 -8.10 13.13
N ALA A 74 -10.98 -7.51 14.17
CA ALA A 74 -9.90 -8.13 14.90
C ALA A 74 -10.33 -9.40 15.61
N THR A 75 -9.47 -10.40 15.59
CA THR A 75 -9.66 -11.73 16.20
C THR A 75 -8.69 -11.96 17.37
N PRO A 76 -8.90 -12.97 18.22
CA PRO A 76 -7.92 -13.33 19.26
C PRO A 76 -6.53 -13.72 18.69
N SER A 77 -6.45 -14.17 17.43
CA SER A 77 -5.17 -14.45 16.78
C SER A 77 -4.37 -13.17 16.55
N ASP A 78 -5.03 -12.11 16.09
CA ASP A 78 -4.40 -10.82 15.82
C ASP A 78 -3.84 -10.18 17.08
N LEU A 79 -4.54 -10.39 18.22
CA LEU A 79 -4.05 -10.00 19.53
C LEU A 79 -2.75 -10.74 19.90
N THR A 80 -2.67 -12.04 19.59
CA THR A 80 -1.46 -12.83 19.82
C THR A 80 -0.30 -12.34 18.97
N ASP A 81 -0.54 -12.01 17.70
CA ASP A 81 0.47 -11.49 16.79
C ASP A 81 1.04 -10.16 17.29
N LEU A 82 0.19 -9.23 17.73
CA LEU A 82 0.63 -7.96 18.30
C LEU A 82 1.35 -8.11 19.64
N SER A 83 0.92 -9.05 20.49
CA SER A 83 1.60 -9.33 21.76
C SER A 83 3.04 -9.82 21.56
N GLY A 84 3.31 -10.49 20.44
CA GLY A 84 4.63 -11.02 20.09
C GLY A 84 5.46 -10.13 19.15
N ALA A 85 4.90 -9.00 18.69
CA ALA A 85 5.56 -8.10 17.75
C ALA A 85 6.56 -7.16 18.44
N ASN A 86 7.60 -6.77 17.72
CA ASN A 86 8.51 -5.69 18.13
C ASN A 86 8.05 -4.34 17.56
N VAL A 87 7.50 -4.35 16.36
CA VAL A 87 7.08 -3.17 15.62
C VAL A 87 5.71 -3.40 15.01
N LEU A 88 4.86 -2.39 15.07
CA LEU A 88 3.61 -2.30 14.30
C LEU A 88 3.72 -1.12 13.35
N VAL A 89 3.44 -1.33 12.07
CA VAL A 89 3.38 -0.28 11.06
C VAL A 89 1.94 -0.10 10.60
N LYS A 90 1.40 1.10 10.75
CA LYS A 90 0.05 1.47 10.32
C LYS A 90 0.06 2.58 9.26
N ASN A 91 -1.03 2.67 8.49
CA ASN A 91 -1.25 3.80 7.60
C ASN A 91 -1.43 5.10 8.38
N GLY A 92 -2.33 5.08 9.35
CA GLY A 92 -2.76 6.26 10.10
C GLY A 92 -3.95 6.97 9.44
N LEU A 93 -4.20 8.22 9.84
CA LEU A 93 -5.30 9.06 9.34
C LEU A 93 -6.71 8.47 9.56
N GLY A 94 -6.88 7.62 10.57
CA GLY A 94 -8.18 7.00 10.88
C GLY A 94 -8.52 5.76 10.04
N MET A 95 -7.63 5.29 9.16
CA MET A 95 -7.89 4.09 8.35
C MET A 95 -8.12 2.84 9.22
N GLU A 96 -7.40 2.73 10.33
CA GLU A 96 -7.43 1.58 11.24
C GLU A 96 -8.02 1.96 12.60
N GLU A 97 -9.31 2.33 12.65
CA GLU A 97 -9.98 2.75 13.90
C GLU A 97 -9.98 1.65 14.98
N PHE A 98 -10.05 0.36 14.56
CA PHE A 98 -10.03 -0.79 15.45
C PHE A 98 -8.68 -0.98 16.19
N LEU A 99 -7.62 -0.32 15.71
CA LEU A 99 -6.25 -0.67 16.09
C LEU A 99 -5.88 -0.21 17.52
N ASP A 100 -6.42 0.91 17.97
CA ASP A 100 -6.11 1.44 19.30
C ASP A 100 -6.60 0.51 20.42
N ASP A 101 -7.80 -0.06 20.27
CA ASP A 101 -8.35 -1.05 21.20
C ASP A 101 -7.53 -2.35 21.17
N LEU A 102 -7.10 -2.76 19.98
CA LEU A 102 -6.32 -3.98 19.80
C LEU A 102 -4.92 -3.84 20.41
N ILE A 103 -4.23 -2.71 20.21
CA ILE A 103 -2.93 -2.39 20.82
C ILE A 103 -3.05 -2.39 22.34
N SER A 104 -4.09 -1.73 22.87
CA SER A 104 -4.35 -1.68 24.31
C SER A 104 -4.56 -3.07 24.90
N SER A 105 -5.29 -3.93 24.17
CA SER A 105 -5.59 -5.29 24.60
C SER A 105 -4.39 -6.25 24.49
N ALA A 106 -3.44 -5.97 23.63
CA ALA A 106 -2.23 -6.78 23.45
C ALA A 106 -1.26 -6.71 24.65
N ASP A 107 -1.39 -5.68 25.50
CA ASP A 107 -0.54 -5.39 26.69
C ASP A 107 0.98 -5.50 26.39
N ASN A 108 1.38 -5.17 25.16
CA ASN A 108 2.77 -5.19 24.73
C ASN A 108 3.39 -3.80 24.93
N LYS A 109 4.06 -3.61 26.08
CA LYS A 109 4.64 -2.31 26.48
C LYS A 109 5.89 -1.93 25.68
N ASP A 110 6.50 -2.91 25.00
CA ASP A 110 7.71 -2.72 24.22
C ASP A 110 7.40 -2.54 22.72
N LEU A 111 6.12 -2.58 22.33
CA LEU A 111 5.68 -2.41 20.95
C LEU A 111 6.00 -1.00 20.44
N VAL A 112 6.80 -0.92 19.40
CA VAL A 112 7.06 0.33 18.68
C VAL A 112 5.99 0.50 17.59
N VAL A 113 5.19 1.55 17.68
CA VAL A 113 4.19 1.87 16.66
C VAL A 113 4.75 2.92 15.70
N ILE A 114 4.76 2.59 14.41
CA ILE A 114 5.15 3.47 13.31
C ILE A 114 3.87 3.91 12.59
N ASP A 115 3.52 5.19 12.70
CA ASP A 115 2.48 5.81 11.88
C ASP A 115 3.12 6.35 10.61
N SER A 116 2.83 5.68 9.48
CA SER A 116 3.47 6.01 8.21
C SER A 116 2.99 7.35 7.62
N SER A 117 1.85 7.88 8.09
CA SER A 117 1.32 9.18 7.66
C SER A 117 1.98 10.39 8.31
N THR A 118 2.88 10.18 9.27
CA THR A 118 3.50 11.28 10.03
C THR A 118 4.11 12.33 9.12
N GLY A 119 3.64 13.59 9.24
CA GLY A 119 4.14 14.72 8.45
C GLY A 119 3.75 14.72 6.96
N VAL A 120 2.96 13.74 6.49
CA VAL A 120 2.40 13.74 5.14
C VAL A 120 1.37 14.87 5.00
N LYS A 121 1.45 15.63 3.89
CA LYS A 121 0.48 16.69 3.63
C LYS A 121 -0.88 16.08 3.30
N THR A 122 -1.86 16.28 4.18
CA THR A 122 -3.20 15.71 4.11
C THR A 122 -4.19 16.55 3.29
N ILE A 123 -5.26 15.92 2.82
CA ILE A 123 -6.46 16.53 2.23
C ILE A 123 -7.64 16.11 3.11
N LYS A 124 -8.59 17.01 3.35
CA LYS A 124 -9.80 16.69 4.10
C LYS A 124 -10.64 15.66 3.34
N ALA A 125 -11.27 14.75 4.08
CA ALA A 125 -12.24 13.82 3.50
C ALA A 125 -13.45 14.58 2.96
N ALA A 126 -14.00 14.13 1.83
CA ALA A 126 -15.11 14.82 1.17
C ALA A 126 -16.42 14.82 1.98
N GLY A 127 -16.63 13.78 2.81
CA GLY A 127 -17.80 13.65 3.70
C GLY A 127 -17.67 14.35 5.06
N GLY A 128 -16.51 14.91 5.42
CA GLY A 128 -16.18 15.44 6.76
C GLY A 128 -16.70 16.85 7.07
N GLY A 129 -17.80 17.32 6.52
CA GLY A 129 -18.17 18.72 6.68
C GLY A 129 -19.64 19.10 6.63
N HIS A 130 -20.54 18.38 7.30
CA HIS A 130 -21.85 18.92 7.65
C HIS A 130 -22.03 19.01 9.17
N HIS A 131 -21.17 19.79 9.83
CA HIS A 131 -21.58 20.51 11.03
C HIS A 131 -21.92 21.92 10.57
N ASP A 132 -23.15 22.13 10.12
CA ASP A 132 -23.76 23.43 10.09
C ASP A 132 -23.81 23.92 11.53
N ASP A 133 -23.06 25.00 11.82
CA ASP A 133 -23.24 25.82 13.02
C ASP A 133 -24.66 26.43 13.02
N HIS A 134 -25.63 25.69 13.51
CA HIS A 134 -26.87 26.21 14.00
C HIS A 134 -26.93 26.07 15.52
N HIS A 135 -26.48 27.11 16.21
CA HIS A 135 -27.00 27.41 17.54
C HIS A 135 -28.49 27.63 17.44
N ASP A 136 -29.27 26.72 18.02
CA ASP A 136 -30.50 27.09 18.72
C ASP A 136 -30.87 26.03 19.75
N ASP A 137 -31.28 26.56 20.93
CA ASP A 137 -31.58 25.85 22.17
C ASP A 137 -32.76 24.88 22.06
N HIS A 138 -32.76 23.92 22.96
CA HIS A 138 -33.84 23.19 23.66
C HIS A 138 -34.13 21.73 23.31
N HIS A 139 -34.03 20.98 24.40
CA HIS A 139 -34.75 19.82 24.89
C HIS A 139 -34.14 18.42 24.65
N ALA A 140 -33.84 17.82 25.80
CA ALA A 140 -33.52 16.44 26.04
C ALA A 140 -34.63 15.50 25.57
N ASP A 141 -34.23 14.45 24.84
CA ASP A 141 -34.83 13.12 24.94
C ASP A 141 -33.79 12.08 24.56
N GLU A 142 -33.52 11.16 25.48
CA GLU A 142 -32.58 10.07 25.37
C GLU A 142 -33.11 9.02 24.38
N HIS A 143 -32.50 8.92 23.21
CA HIS A 143 -32.49 7.71 22.41
C HIS A 143 -31.07 7.41 21.96
N HIS A 144 -30.44 6.45 22.66
CA HIS A 144 -29.20 5.83 22.24
C HIS A 144 -29.49 4.95 21.01
N ASP A 145 -29.37 5.52 19.84
CA ASP A 145 -29.21 4.76 18.61
C ASP A 145 -27.70 4.68 18.32
N HIS A 146 -27.11 3.53 18.63
CA HIS A 146 -25.73 3.22 18.28
C HIS A 146 -25.67 2.82 16.79
N GLY A 147 -25.94 3.74 15.91
CA GLY A 147 -25.54 3.63 14.52
C GLY A 147 -24.06 3.95 14.43
N HIS A 148 -23.21 2.92 14.36
CA HIS A 148 -21.83 3.06 13.96
C HIS A 148 -21.80 3.45 12.47
N GLY A 149 -21.98 4.73 12.19
CA GLY A 149 -21.69 5.28 10.87
C GLY A 149 -20.18 5.36 10.72
N HIS A 150 -19.58 4.38 10.08
CA HIS A 150 -18.20 4.47 9.62
C HIS A 150 -18.14 5.64 8.64
N SER A 151 -17.31 6.63 8.91
CA SER A 151 -16.93 7.70 7.98
C SER A 151 -15.41 7.78 8.02
N HIS A 152 -14.79 8.11 6.91
CA HIS A 152 -13.40 8.54 6.96
C HIS A 152 -13.28 9.65 8.01
N GLY A 153 -12.22 9.65 8.81
CA GLY A 153 -11.93 10.68 9.81
C GLY A 153 -11.87 12.09 9.18
N GLU A 154 -11.26 13.06 9.86
CA GLU A 154 -11.15 14.44 9.34
C GLU A 154 -10.42 14.52 7.99
N TYR A 155 -9.52 13.56 7.70
CA TYR A 155 -8.68 13.53 6.49
C TYR A 155 -8.88 12.23 5.72
N ASP A 156 -8.81 12.34 4.39
CA ASP A 156 -8.76 11.18 3.49
C ASP A 156 -7.52 10.33 3.80
N PRO A 157 -7.65 9.02 4.07
CA PRO A 157 -6.54 8.17 4.46
C PRO A 157 -5.74 7.58 3.29
N HIS A 158 -6.21 7.69 2.02
CA HIS A 158 -5.68 6.97 0.85
C HIS A 158 -4.41 7.62 0.27
N ILE A 159 -3.48 8.02 1.16
CA ILE A 159 -2.24 8.73 0.79
C ILE A 159 -1.29 7.89 -0.06
N TRP A 160 -1.33 6.57 0.03
CA TRP A 160 -0.48 5.65 -0.73
C TRP A 160 -0.73 5.67 -2.24
N LEU A 161 -1.89 6.17 -2.69
CA LEU A 161 -2.22 6.29 -4.12
C LEU A 161 -1.52 7.47 -4.81
N ASP A 162 -0.88 8.36 -4.06
CA ASP A 162 0.03 9.38 -4.59
C ASP A 162 1.49 8.92 -4.41
N PRO A 163 2.23 8.61 -5.47
CA PRO A 163 3.60 8.10 -5.35
C PRO A 163 4.56 8.99 -4.55
N VAL A 164 4.33 10.31 -4.50
CA VAL A 164 5.17 11.22 -3.70
C VAL A 164 4.85 11.11 -2.21
N ARG A 165 3.57 10.92 -1.85
CA ARG A 165 3.16 10.65 -0.47
C ARG A 165 3.57 9.25 -0.03
N ALA A 166 3.45 8.26 -0.92
CA ALA A 166 3.96 6.91 -0.70
C ALA A 166 5.48 6.91 -0.42
N ALA A 167 6.25 7.74 -1.13
CA ALA A 167 7.68 7.91 -0.84
C ALA A 167 7.91 8.42 0.60
N GLN A 168 7.12 9.36 1.08
CA GLN A 168 7.21 9.81 2.46
C GLN A 168 6.79 8.74 3.47
N GLN A 169 5.76 7.93 3.16
CA GLN A 169 5.42 6.76 4.00
C GLN A 169 6.59 5.78 4.10
N VAL A 170 7.25 5.48 2.99
CA VAL A 170 8.44 4.62 2.94
C VAL A 170 9.58 5.19 3.80
N GLU A 171 9.80 6.50 3.75
CA GLU A 171 10.79 7.17 4.58
C GLU A 171 10.45 7.11 6.08
N ASN A 172 9.19 7.30 6.44
CA ASN A 172 8.72 7.18 7.82
C ASN A 172 8.88 5.74 8.35
N ILE A 173 8.57 4.75 7.53
CA ILE A 173 8.78 3.32 7.85
C ILE A 173 10.27 3.04 8.06
N ARG A 174 11.14 3.52 7.16
CA ARG A 174 12.60 3.41 7.30
C ARG A 174 13.08 3.99 8.63
N ASP A 175 12.69 5.20 8.94
CA ASP A 175 13.15 5.90 10.14
C ASP A 175 12.66 5.20 11.42
N GLY A 176 11.44 4.69 11.40
CA GLY A 176 10.90 3.89 12.48
C GLY A 176 11.64 2.57 12.66
N LEU A 177 11.91 1.83 11.59
CA LEU A 177 12.65 0.57 11.62
C LEU A 177 14.12 0.78 12.04
N VAL A 178 14.79 1.81 11.54
CA VAL A 178 16.16 2.18 11.98
C VAL A 178 16.22 2.47 13.48
N LYS A 179 15.18 3.12 14.04
CA LYS A 179 15.09 3.40 15.47
C LYS A 179 14.83 2.14 16.28
N ALA A 180 13.97 1.25 15.79
CA ALA A 180 13.61 0.01 16.47
C ALA A 180 14.72 -1.05 16.37
N ASP A 181 15.42 -1.11 15.26
CA ASP A 181 16.54 -2.03 15.00
C ASP A 181 17.72 -1.30 14.35
N PRO A 182 18.57 -0.65 15.16
CA PRO A 182 19.78 0.01 14.65
C PRO A 182 20.80 -0.93 14.01
N SER A 183 20.70 -2.25 14.28
CA SER A 183 21.68 -3.23 13.78
C SER A 183 21.59 -3.42 12.26
N CYS A 184 20.41 -3.20 11.65
CA CYS A 184 20.20 -3.26 10.22
C CYS A 184 19.94 -1.88 9.55
N ALA A 185 20.34 -0.80 10.22
CA ALA A 185 20.05 0.57 9.78
C ALA A 185 20.48 0.86 8.32
N ASP A 186 21.64 0.37 7.89
CA ASP A 186 22.13 0.60 6.54
C ASP A 186 21.33 -0.22 5.50
N GLY A 187 20.84 -1.41 5.87
CA GLY A 187 19.95 -2.22 5.06
C GLY A 187 18.63 -1.47 4.81
N TYR A 188 17.96 -1.02 5.87
CA TYR A 188 16.71 -0.27 5.78
C TYR A 188 16.84 1.00 4.94
N LYS A 189 17.91 1.79 5.13
CA LYS A 189 18.18 3.01 4.36
C LYS A 189 18.37 2.70 2.88
N ASN A 190 19.24 1.74 2.54
CA ASN A 190 19.51 1.39 1.15
C ASN A 190 18.25 0.88 0.44
N ASN A 191 17.46 0.05 1.11
CA ASN A 191 16.22 -0.49 0.57
C ASN A 191 15.18 0.61 0.34
N ALA A 192 14.99 1.51 1.32
CA ALA A 192 14.08 2.64 1.20
C ALA A 192 14.50 3.59 0.08
N ASP A 193 15.78 3.91 -0.04
CA ASP A 193 16.30 4.77 -1.11
C ASP A 193 16.01 4.19 -2.50
N GLN A 194 16.20 2.87 -2.68
CA GLN A 194 15.91 2.19 -3.94
C GLN A 194 14.40 2.20 -4.26
N PHE A 195 13.55 1.96 -3.26
CA PHE A 195 12.09 1.95 -3.47
C PHE A 195 11.56 3.36 -3.75
N THR A 196 12.02 4.37 -3.00
CA THR A 196 11.69 5.78 -3.20
C THR A 196 12.12 6.28 -4.58
N ALA A 197 13.30 5.87 -5.08
CA ALA A 197 13.71 6.18 -6.44
C ALA A 197 12.70 5.68 -7.48
N LYS A 198 12.22 4.43 -7.35
CA LYS A 198 11.19 3.87 -8.24
C LYS A 198 9.84 4.60 -8.11
N LEU A 199 9.45 5.05 -6.92
CA LEU A 199 8.24 5.87 -6.73
C LEU A 199 8.36 7.22 -7.45
N ASN A 200 9.52 7.85 -7.41
CA ASN A 200 9.78 9.09 -8.13
C ASN A 200 9.78 8.90 -9.67
N GLU A 201 10.31 7.78 -10.14
CA GLU A 201 10.21 7.40 -11.57
C GLU A 201 8.75 7.20 -11.97
N LEU A 202 7.97 6.50 -11.16
CA LEU A 202 6.54 6.28 -11.38
C LEU A 202 5.77 7.60 -11.45
N ASN A 203 6.03 8.52 -10.51
CA ASN A 203 5.43 9.85 -10.51
C ASN A 203 5.77 10.64 -11.79
N THR A 204 7.00 10.54 -12.26
CA THR A 204 7.43 11.19 -13.52
C THR A 204 6.71 10.60 -14.72
N GLU A 205 6.61 9.28 -14.80
CA GLU A 205 5.85 8.54 -15.82
C GLU A 205 4.39 8.99 -15.87
N PHE A 206 3.72 9.00 -14.70
CA PHE A 206 2.31 9.36 -14.60
C PHE A 206 2.06 10.83 -14.89
N THR A 207 2.94 11.72 -14.44
CA THR A 207 2.85 13.16 -14.77
C THR A 207 2.89 13.39 -16.27
N ALA A 208 3.79 12.73 -16.98
CA ALA A 208 3.86 12.84 -18.43
C ALA A 208 2.62 12.26 -19.12
N LYS A 209 2.17 11.09 -18.68
CA LYS A 209 1.06 10.34 -19.27
C LYS A 209 -0.30 11.00 -19.05
N LEU A 210 -0.51 11.59 -17.87
CA LEU A 210 -1.79 12.20 -17.47
C LEU A 210 -1.87 13.70 -17.82
N LYS A 211 -0.77 14.35 -18.18
CA LYS A 211 -0.74 15.76 -18.58
C LYS A 211 -1.81 16.15 -19.63
N PRO A 212 -2.08 15.35 -20.68
CA PRO A 212 -3.12 15.68 -21.67
C PRO A 212 -4.55 15.70 -21.08
N TYR A 213 -4.75 15.07 -19.93
CA TYR A 213 -6.07 14.90 -19.31
C TYR A 213 -6.32 15.85 -18.13
N ASN A 214 -5.44 16.85 -17.93
CA ASN A 214 -5.61 17.83 -16.86
C ASN A 214 -7.00 18.47 -16.88
N GLY A 215 -7.64 18.51 -15.71
CA GLY A 215 -9.02 19.02 -15.52
C GLY A 215 -10.13 18.03 -15.92
N LYS A 216 -9.81 16.88 -16.51
CA LYS A 216 -10.79 15.82 -16.77
C LYS A 216 -11.28 15.20 -15.47
N THR A 217 -12.57 14.83 -15.47
CA THR A 217 -13.22 14.15 -14.34
C THR A 217 -13.24 12.64 -14.59
N PHE A 218 -13.16 11.86 -13.53
CA PHE A 218 -13.49 10.45 -13.50
C PHE A 218 -14.39 10.12 -12.31
N VAL A 219 -15.08 8.99 -12.35
CA VAL A 219 -15.94 8.53 -11.27
C VAL A 219 -15.47 7.16 -10.81
N ALA A 220 -15.10 7.06 -9.54
CA ALA A 220 -14.77 5.83 -8.84
C ALA A 220 -16.00 5.28 -8.09
N PHE A 221 -15.90 4.05 -7.60
CA PHE A 221 -16.99 3.50 -6.79
C PHE A 221 -17.02 4.14 -5.41
N HIS A 222 -15.92 4.08 -4.62
CA HIS A 222 -15.84 4.81 -3.36
C HIS A 222 -14.77 5.93 -3.38
N ASP A 223 -14.72 6.73 -2.31
CA ASP A 223 -13.82 7.89 -2.19
C ASP A 223 -12.40 7.49 -1.78
N PHE A 224 -11.61 7.00 -2.73
CA PHE A 224 -10.19 6.68 -2.51
C PHE A 224 -9.21 7.55 -3.30
N ALA A 225 -9.68 8.26 -4.31
CA ALA A 225 -8.80 8.76 -5.37
C ALA A 225 -8.41 10.23 -5.25
N THR A 226 -8.75 10.89 -4.15
CA THR A 226 -8.54 12.34 -3.96
C THR A 226 -7.08 12.75 -4.09
N TYR A 227 -6.16 12.04 -3.45
CA TYR A 227 -4.72 12.36 -3.53
C TYR A 227 -4.15 12.13 -4.92
N PHE A 228 -4.56 11.03 -5.57
CA PHE A 228 -4.17 10.72 -6.94
C PHE A 228 -4.66 11.80 -7.91
N ALA A 229 -5.93 12.16 -7.84
CA ALA A 229 -6.52 13.19 -8.67
C ALA A 229 -5.85 14.55 -8.48
N ASN A 230 -5.63 14.95 -7.22
CA ASN A 230 -4.93 16.20 -6.86
C ASN A 230 -3.50 16.22 -7.44
N ARG A 231 -2.76 15.11 -7.37
CA ARG A 231 -1.38 15.01 -7.87
C ARG A 231 -1.30 15.30 -9.37
N TYR A 232 -2.24 14.78 -10.15
CA TYR A 232 -2.17 14.83 -11.61
C TYR A 232 -3.13 15.83 -12.25
N GLY A 233 -3.73 16.71 -11.43
CA GLY A 233 -4.63 17.76 -11.92
C GLY A 233 -5.94 17.22 -12.48
N LEU A 234 -6.39 16.07 -12.03
CA LEU A 234 -7.68 15.45 -12.37
C LEU A 234 -8.74 15.83 -11.34
N LYS A 235 -9.99 15.45 -11.61
CA LYS A 235 -11.13 15.58 -10.68
C LYS A 235 -11.68 14.19 -10.41
N ALA A 236 -11.61 13.76 -9.16
CA ALA A 236 -12.25 12.53 -8.71
C ALA A 236 -13.66 12.84 -8.21
N GLU A 237 -14.60 12.00 -8.62
CA GLU A 237 -15.94 11.90 -8.09
C GLU A 237 -16.18 10.43 -7.70
N PHE A 238 -17.08 10.16 -6.79
CA PHE A 238 -17.35 8.81 -6.30
C PHE A 238 -18.84 8.58 -6.11
N LEU A 239 -19.25 7.32 -6.05
CA LEU A 239 -20.65 6.95 -5.86
C LEU A 239 -21.00 6.89 -4.36
N VAL A 240 -20.14 6.28 -3.56
CA VAL A 240 -20.29 6.12 -2.10
C VAL A 240 -19.01 6.54 -1.36
N ASP A 241 -19.15 6.89 -0.09
CA ASP A 241 -17.99 7.29 0.73
C ASP A 241 -17.10 6.09 1.10
N LEU A 242 -17.72 4.94 1.42
CA LEU A 242 -17.04 3.71 1.81
C LEU A 242 -17.48 2.54 0.92
N PRO A 243 -16.60 1.55 0.65
CA PRO A 243 -16.89 0.48 -0.32
C PRO A 243 -18.07 -0.43 0.09
N GLU A 244 -18.32 -0.63 1.39
CA GLU A 244 -19.44 -1.43 1.91
C GLU A 244 -20.80 -0.71 1.86
N MET A 245 -20.84 0.57 1.55
CA MET A 245 -22.08 1.34 1.51
C MET A 245 -22.93 1.02 0.28
N ASN A 246 -24.24 0.96 0.47
CA ASN A 246 -25.19 0.91 -0.63
C ASN A 246 -25.53 2.33 -1.09
N PRO A 247 -25.37 2.65 -2.39
CA PRO A 247 -25.68 3.97 -2.90
C PRO A 247 -27.17 4.31 -2.76
N SER A 248 -27.47 5.51 -2.32
CA SER A 248 -28.82 6.05 -2.31
C SER A 248 -29.30 6.41 -3.72
N PRO A 249 -30.62 6.56 -3.95
CA PRO A 249 -31.13 7.10 -5.21
C PRO A 249 -30.57 8.49 -5.56
N ALA A 250 -30.24 9.30 -4.56
CA ALA A 250 -29.64 10.62 -4.77
C ALA A 250 -28.19 10.51 -5.28
N ASP A 251 -27.39 9.57 -4.75
CA ASP A 251 -26.04 9.32 -5.22
C ASP A 251 -26.02 8.84 -6.67
N LEU A 252 -26.90 7.92 -7.01
CA LEU A 252 -27.07 7.46 -8.39
C LEU A 252 -27.44 8.59 -9.36
N GLN A 253 -28.33 9.50 -8.93
CA GLN A 253 -28.71 10.68 -9.73
C GLN A 253 -27.55 11.67 -9.88
N ARG A 254 -26.82 11.94 -8.80
CA ARG A 254 -25.66 12.82 -8.78
C ARG A 254 -24.59 12.30 -9.75
N VAL A 255 -24.23 11.03 -9.65
CA VAL A 255 -23.23 10.40 -10.54
C VAL A 255 -23.71 10.36 -11.99
N ALA A 256 -24.99 10.06 -12.24
CA ALA A 256 -25.57 10.11 -13.58
C ALA A 256 -25.46 11.49 -14.24
N ALA A 257 -25.73 12.54 -13.47
CA ALA A 257 -25.56 13.91 -13.94
C ALA A 257 -24.08 14.23 -14.24
N GLN A 258 -23.18 13.80 -13.36
CA GLN A 258 -21.73 14.01 -13.51
C GLN A 258 -21.19 13.31 -14.78
N VAL A 259 -21.56 12.05 -15.01
CA VAL A 259 -21.18 11.31 -16.22
C VAL A 259 -21.63 12.04 -17.48
N LYS A 260 -22.89 12.51 -17.52
CA LYS A 260 -23.42 13.27 -18.67
C LYS A 260 -22.68 14.58 -18.90
N ASN A 261 -22.39 15.32 -17.83
CA ASN A 261 -21.75 16.64 -17.90
C ASN A 261 -20.28 16.56 -18.30
N SER A 262 -19.57 15.48 -17.89
CA SER A 262 -18.15 15.29 -18.17
C SER A 262 -17.86 14.53 -19.46
N GLY A 263 -18.88 13.94 -20.07
CA GLY A 263 -18.72 13.10 -21.27
C GLY A 263 -17.90 11.84 -21.04
N LEU A 264 -17.95 11.30 -19.81
CA LEU A 264 -17.21 10.09 -19.44
C LEU A 264 -17.60 8.88 -20.31
N LYS A 265 -16.61 8.07 -20.63
CA LYS A 265 -16.76 6.82 -21.43
C LYS A 265 -16.83 5.57 -20.54
N ALA A 266 -16.36 5.67 -19.29
CA ALA A 266 -16.37 4.57 -18.33
C ALA A 266 -16.45 5.07 -16.89
N LEU A 267 -16.93 4.17 -16.02
CA LEU A 267 -16.85 4.27 -14.57
C LEU A 267 -15.72 3.37 -14.06
N LEU A 268 -15.06 3.76 -12.96
CA LEU A 268 -13.96 3.01 -12.37
C LEU A 268 -14.50 2.11 -11.25
N THR A 269 -14.45 0.79 -11.46
CA THR A 269 -14.80 -0.21 -10.44
C THR A 269 -13.55 -0.72 -9.72
N GLU A 270 -13.75 -1.36 -8.60
CA GLU A 270 -12.71 -1.95 -7.77
C GLU A 270 -12.73 -3.48 -7.85
N PRO A 271 -11.58 -4.18 -7.67
CA PRO A 271 -11.52 -5.64 -7.84
C PRO A 271 -12.40 -6.41 -6.85
N GLN A 272 -12.51 -5.92 -5.59
CA GLN A 272 -13.24 -6.58 -4.51
C GLN A 272 -14.76 -6.39 -4.60
N GLU A 273 -15.21 -5.38 -5.35
CA GLU A 273 -16.60 -4.97 -5.32
C GLU A 273 -17.40 -5.50 -6.54
N GLY A 274 -18.21 -6.52 -6.28
CA GLY A 274 -19.18 -7.05 -7.25
C GLY A 274 -20.39 -6.12 -7.43
N ASN A 275 -20.16 -4.86 -7.79
CA ASN A 275 -21.10 -3.75 -7.72
C ASN A 275 -22.27 -3.86 -8.67
N ARG A 276 -23.38 -4.49 -8.24
CA ARG A 276 -24.62 -4.57 -9.02
C ARG A 276 -25.15 -3.18 -9.35
N SER A 277 -25.17 -2.26 -8.38
CA SER A 277 -25.68 -0.90 -8.55
C SER A 277 -24.82 -0.10 -9.51
N PHE A 278 -23.51 -0.22 -9.43
CA PHE A 278 -22.58 0.49 -10.30
C PHE A 278 -22.62 -0.08 -11.74
N ASN A 279 -22.70 -1.40 -11.89
CA ASN A 279 -22.89 -2.07 -13.17
C ASN A 279 -24.23 -1.69 -13.84
N ALA A 280 -25.30 -1.61 -13.06
CA ALA A 280 -26.61 -1.18 -13.56
C ALA A 280 -26.56 0.28 -14.01
N LEU A 281 -25.95 1.16 -13.21
CA LEU A 281 -25.78 2.57 -13.55
C LEU A 281 -24.97 2.76 -14.85
N ALA A 282 -23.85 2.06 -14.99
CA ALA A 282 -23.04 2.12 -16.20
C ALA A 282 -23.81 1.69 -17.45
N LYS A 283 -24.60 0.61 -17.32
CA LYS A 283 -25.48 0.11 -18.41
C LYS A 283 -26.56 1.14 -18.78
N ASP A 284 -27.21 1.74 -17.79
CA ASP A 284 -28.27 2.72 -18.01
C ASP A 284 -27.73 4.02 -18.64
N LEU A 285 -26.49 4.38 -18.33
CA LEU A 285 -25.79 5.54 -18.89
C LEU A 285 -25.13 5.24 -20.25
N GLY A 286 -25.04 3.97 -20.66
CA GLY A 286 -24.37 3.55 -21.88
C GLY A 286 -22.86 3.74 -21.86
N VAL A 287 -22.24 3.67 -20.67
CA VAL A 287 -20.79 3.79 -20.48
C VAL A 287 -20.19 2.44 -20.08
N ASN A 288 -18.88 2.29 -20.29
CA ASN A 288 -18.15 1.09 -19.92
C ASN A 288 -17.81 1.08 -18.43
N ILE A 289 -17.34 -0.08 -17.95
CA ILE A 289 -16.68 -0.22 -16.66
C ILE A 289 -15.24 -0.62 -16.92
N VAL A 290 -14.32 0.02 -16.22
CA VAL A 290 -12.89 -0.34 -16.18
C VAL A 290 -12.43 -0.41 -14.74
N GLU A 291 -11.45 -1.27 -14.48
CA GLU A 291 -10.92 -1.46 -13.13
C GLU A 291 -9.92 -0.36 -12.76
N PHE A 292 -10.06 0.17 -11.55
CA PHE A 292 -9.03 0.91 -10.83
C PHE A 292 -8.87 0.26 -9.44
N ASN A 293 -7.74 -0.35 -9.20
CA ASN A 293 -7.47 -1.07 -7.97
C ASN A 293 -6.85 -0.12 -6.92
N PRO A 294 -7.53 0.20 -5.81
CA PRO A 294 -6.98 1.05 -4.75
C PRO A 294 -5.88 0.36 -3.94
N LEU A 295 -5.52 -0.90 -4.23
CA LEU A 295 -4.54 -1.69 -3.49
C LEU A 295 -4.96 -2.05 -2.05
N GLU A 296 -6.23 -1.92 -1.72
CA GLU A 296 -6.71 -2.32 -0.39
C GLU A 296 -6.76 -3.82 -0.22
N THR A 297 -6.94 -4.54 -1.34
CA THR A 297 -6.95 -6.01 -1.38
C THR A 297 -6.03 -6.55 -2.46
N GLY A 298 -5.63 -7.81 -2.31
CA GLY A 298 -4.80 -8.54 -3.26
C GLY A 298 -4.72 -10.04 -2.95
N SER A 299 -3.79 -10.74 -3.58
CA SER A 299 -3.52 -12.13 -3.26
C SER A 299 -2.39 -12.29 -2.24
N ALA A 300 -2.32 -13.45 -1.59
CA ALA A 300 -1.24 -13.78 -0.66
C ALA A 300 0.14 -13.77 -1.35
N GLU A 301 0.19 -14.07 -2.64
CA GLU A 301 1.42 -14.02 -3.44
C GLU A 301 1.82 -12.57 -3.74
N SER A 302 0.85 -11.73 -4.14
CA SER A 302 1.10 -10.33 -4.48
C SER A 302 1.57 -9.53 -3.27
N ALA A 303 1.10 -9.86 -2.06
CA ALA A 303 1.48 -9.19 -0.82
C ALA A 303 2.96 -9.38 -0.44
N LYS A 304 3.61 -10.42 -0.96
CA LYS A 304 5.03 -10.72 -0.72
C LYS A 304 5.98 -10.08 -1.73
N VAL A 305 5.43 -9.40 -2.72
CA VAL A 305 6.21 -8.80 -3.81
C VAL A 305 6.03 -7.29 -3.82
N PRO A 306 6.92 -6.50 -3.22
CA PRO A 306 6.79 -5.03 -3.17
C PRO A 306 6.60 -4.38 -4.54
N GLY A 307 7.10 -5.02 -5.61
CA GLY A 307 6.91 -4.60 -7.00
C GLY A 307 5.45 -4.55 -7.46
N THR A 308 4.55 -5.29 -6.81
CA THR A 308 3.10 -5.29 -7.05
C THR A 308 2.51 -3.88 -7.05
N TYR A 309 2.98 -3.02 -6.14
CA TYR A 309 2.54 -1.63 -6.09
C TYR A 309 2.70 -0.93 -7.44
N PHE A 310 3.87 -1.04 -8.08
CA PHE A 310 4.16 -0.37 -9.34
C PHE A 310 3.36 -0.95 -10.52
N GLU A 311 3.15 -2.26 -10.52
CA GLU A 311 2.37 -2.95 -11.56
C GLU A 311 0.91 -2.52 -11.51
N VAL A 312 0.31 -2.55 -10.33
CA VAL A 312 -1.08 -2.14 -10.12
C VAL A 312 -1.28 -0.67 -10.45
N MET A 313 -0.43 0.22 -9.96
CA MET A 313 -0.53 1.65 -10.23
C MET A 313 -0.39 1.97 -11.74
N ARG A 314 0.48 1.26 -12.48
CA ARG A 314 0.57 1.40 -13.95
C ARG A 314 -0.69 0.89 -14.65
N SER A 315 -1.25 -0.23 -14.18
CA SER A 315 -2.53 -0.74 -14.69
C SER A 315 -3.66 0.26 -14.48
N ASN A 316 -3.73 0.84 -13.29
CA ASN A 316 -4.71 1.88 -12.94
C ASN A 316 -4.64 3.07 -13.89
N VAL A 317 -3.46 3.62 -14.12
CA VAL A 317 -3.28 4.75 -15.04
C VAL A 317 -3.62 4.38 -16.49
N ASN A 318 -3.29 3.16 -16.92
CA ASN A 318 -3.68 2.67 -18.26
C ASN A 318 -5.20 2.57 -18.41
N ASN A 319 -5.88 2.08 -17.40
CA ASN A 319 -7.34 1.93 -17.39
C ASN A 319 -8.03 3.29 -17.27
N LEU A 320 -7.51 4.17 -16.42
CA LEU A 320 -8.02 5.54 -16.29
C LEU A 320 -7.95 6.29 -17.62
N VAL A 321 -6.83 6.22 -18.34
CA VAL A 321 -6.70 6.85 -19.67
C VAL A 321 -7.75 6.33 -20.67
N LYS A 322 -8.10 5.03 -20.62
CA LYS A 322 -9.19 4.48 -21.44
C LYS A 322 -10.56 5.04 -21.04
N ALA A 323 -10.76 5.34 -19.74
CA ALA A 323 -12.02 5.86 -19.22
C ALA A 323 -12.26 7.33 -19.58
N ILE A 324 -11.19 8.16 -19.50
CA ILE A 324 -11.26 9.62 -19.68
C ILE A 324 -10.72 10.09 -21.03
N GLY A 325 -10.14 9.19 -21.82
CA GLY A 325 -9.66 9.46 -23.18
C GLY A 325 -10.80 9.69 -24.17
N ASP A 326 -10.46 10.34 -25.30
CA ASP A 326 -11.42 10.65 -26.38
C ASP A 326 -11.85 9.40 -27.17
#